data_c5575423890f2b689e24f13f9ba51c5c
#
_entry.id   c5575423890f2b689e24f13f9ba51c5c
#
_cell.length_a   1.000
_cell.length_b   1.000
_cell.length_c   1.000
_cell.angle_alpha   90.00
_cell.angle_beta   90.00
_cell.angle_gamma   90.00
#
_symmetry.space_group_name_H-M   'P 1'
#
loop_
_entity.id
_entity.type
_entity.pdbx_description
1 polymer ?
#
loop_
_entity_poly.entity_id
_entity_poly.type
_entity_poly.pdbx_seq_one_letter_code
_entity_poly.pdbx_strand_id
1 'polypeptide(L)'
;MATMAIHITGDADADQVLTDSPFALLVGMMLDQQYPMEHAFRGPHKVLTRFGSIEPGDIAAADPEEFARLCTTPPAIHRYGGSMAARLQALATQVVSEYDGHAERIWTDATTGKELLARVMALPGFGKQKAQIFVALVAKQLDVRPEGWESAVGAYAEDGYRSVADVTDPESLQKVRDFKKAKKAEARTKAG
;
A
#
# COMPACT_ATOMS: atom_id res chain seq x y z
N MET A 1 -3.74 -13.70 -18.58
CA MET A 1 -4.01 -14.17 -17.21
C MET A 1 -5.02 -13.25 -16.56
N ALA A 2 -5.96 -13.80 -15.81
CA ALA A 2 -6.93 -13.00 -15.07
C ALA A 2 -6.21 -12.18 -13.99
N THR A 3 -6.46 -10.87 -13.94
CA THR A 3 -5.97 -10.01 -12.87
C THR A 3 -6.68 -10.40 -11.58
N MET A 4 -5.93 -10.63 -10.51
CA MET A 4 -6.53 -10.95 -9.22
C MET A 4 -7.15 -9.69 -8.62
N ALA A 5 -8.45 -9.76 -8.30
CA ALA A 5 -9.19 -8.62 -7.79
C ALA A 5 -8.83 -8.32 -6.33
N ILE A 6 -8.66 -7.03 -6.03
CA ILE A 6 -8.39 -6.51 -4.69
C ILE A 6 -9.71 -6.03 -4.08
N HIS A 7 -9.98 -6.40 -2.83
CA HIS A 7 -11.20 -6.04 -2.10
C HIS A 7 -10.84 -5.59 -0.68
N ILE A 8 -10.32 -4.38 -0.54
CA ILE A 8 -9.83 -3.85 0.74
C ILE A 8 -10.73 -2.76 1.31
N THR A 9 -11.27 -1.89 0.45
CA THR A 9 -11.85 -0.62 0.89
C THR A 9 -13.34 -0.67 1.22
N GLY A 10 -14.05 -1.68 0.72
CA GLY A 10 -15.50 -1.72 0.75
C GLY A 10 -16.18 -0.80 -0.27
N ASP A 11 -15.40 -0.12 -1.11
CA ASP A 11 -15.85 0.73 -2.20
C ASP A 11 -15.39 0.11 -3.52
N ALA A 12 -16.35 -0.27 -4.36
CA ALA A 12 -16.05 -1.01 -5.59
C ALA A 12 -15.16 -0.22 -6.56
N ASP A 13 -15.38 1.09 -6.68
CA ASP A 13 -14.58 1.94 -7.58
C ASP A 13 -13.14 2.09 -7.07
N ALA A 14 -12.97 2.29 -5.77
CA ALA A 14 -11.64 2.36 -5.16
C ALA A 14 -10.90 1.02 -5.27
N ASP A 15 -11.58 -0.10 -5.04
CA ASP A 15 -10.99 -1.44 -5.18
C ASP A 15 -10.60 -1.73 -6.62
N GLN A 16 -11.37 -1.22 -7.60
CA GLN A 16 -11.03 -1.38 -9.02
C GLN A 16 -9.73 -0.67 -9.38
N VAL A 17 -9.49 0.53 -8.84
CA VAL A 17 -8.23 1.26 -9.05
C VAL A 17 -7.05 0.45 -8.50
N LEU A 18 -7.19 -0.14 -7.32
CA LEU A 18 -6.15 -0.99 -6.71
C LEU A 18 -5.90 -2.26 -7.54
N THR A 19 -6.94 -2.82 -8.14
CA THR A 19 -6.85 -4.00 -9.01
C THR A 19 -6.13 -3.68 -10.31
N ASP A 20 -6.42 -2.54 -10.91
CA ASP A 20 -5.91 -2.17 -12.24
C ASP A 20 -4.51 -1.57 -12.20
N SER A 21 -4.13 -0.92 -11.09
CA SER A 21 -2.87 -0.19 -10.98
C SER A 21 -1.97 -0.75 -9.88
N PRO A 22 -0.86 -1.40 -10.25
CA PRO A 22 0.18 -1.79 -9.28
C PRO A 22 0.70 -0.62 -8.45
N PHE A 23 0.85 0.55 -9.05
CA PHE A 23 1.29 1.76 -8.34
C PHE A 23 0.25 2.21 -7.31
N ALA A 24 -1.04 2.11 -7.63
CA ALA A 24 -2.11 2.43 -6.68
C ALA A 24 -2.03 1.57 -5.42
N LEU A 25 -1.68 0.30 -5.57
CA LEU A 25 -1.53 -0.61 -4.42
C LEU A 25 -0.37 -0.17 -3.51
N LEU A 26 0.75 0.25 -4.08
CA LEU A 26 1.87 0.85 -3.34
C LEU A 26 1.46 2.12 -2.61
N VAL A 27 0.72 2.99 -3.29
CA VAL A 27 0.23 4.27 -2.72
C VAL A 27 -0.69 4.00 -1.53
N GLY A 28 -1.63 3.08 -1.68
CA GLY A 28 -2.53 2.69 -0.59
C GLY A 28 -1.77 2.21 0.63
N MET A 29 -0.76 1.36 0.42
CA MET A 29 0.09 0.87 1.51
C MET A 29 0.92 2.00 2.14
N MET A 30 1.45 2.90 1.33
CA MET A 30 2.20 4.06 1.84
C MET A 30 1.33 4.94 2.74
N LEU A 31 0.07 5.14 2.36
CA LEU A 31 -0.88 5.95 3.13
C LEU A 31 -1.39 5.26 4.40
N ASP A 32 -1.21 3.95 4.52
CA ASP A 32 -1.65 3.18 5.70
C ASP A 32 -0.70 3.41 6.88
N GLN A 33 -0.75 4.62 7.42
CA GLN A 33 0.07 5.07 8.54
C GLN A 33 -0.71 6.05 9.40
N GLN A 34 -1.04 5.65 10.64
CA GLN A 34 -1.83 6.47 11.57
C GLN A 34 -3.15 6.94 10.94
N TYR A 35 -3.74 6.08 10.14
CA TYR A 35 -4.95 6.35 9.36
C TYR A 35 -5.66 5.02 9.11
N PRO A 36 -7.00 4.95 9.16
CA PRO A 36 -7.70 3.69 8.91
C PRO A 36 -7.36 3.11 7.54
N MET A 37 -7.06 1.79 7.48
CA MET A 37 -6.58 1.17 6.25
C MET A 37 -7.55 1.31 5.07
N GLU A 38 -8.86 1.19 5.29
CA GLU A 38 -9.87 1.35 4.25
C GLU A 38 -9.86 2.77 3.66
N HIS A 39 -9.59 3.78 4.48
CA HIS A 39 -9.46 5.16 4.01
C HIS A 39 -8.14 5.38 3.28
N ALA A 40 -7.06 4.80 3.78
CA ALA A 40 -5.74 4.88 3.14
C ALA A 40 -5.80 4.29 1.72
N PHE A 41 -6.37 3.11 1.57
CA PHE A 41 -6.48 2.44 0.26
C PHE A 41 -7.53 3.05 -0.68
N ARG A 42 -8.39 3.94 -0.20
CA ARG A 42 -9.25 4.79 -1.04
C ARG A 42 -8.51 6.00 -1.60
N GLY A 43 -7.34 6.33 -1.05
CA GLY A 43 -6.52 7.46 -1.49
C GLY A 43 -6.20 7.47 -2.98
N PRO A 44 -5.73 6.36 -3.57
CA PRO A 44 -5.45 6.30 -5.01
C PRO A 44 -6.64 6.66 -5.91
N HIS A 45 -7.84 6.22 -5.56
CA HIS A 45 -9.06 6.59 -6.29
C HIS A 45 -9.33 8.09 -6.23
N LYS A 46 -9.10 8.73 -5.08
CA LYS A 46 -9.22 10.19 -4.94
C LYS A 46 -8.20 10.92 -5.84
N VAL A 47 -6.97 10.42 -5.88
CA VAL A 47 -5.93 10.99 -6.76
C VAL A 47 -6.35 10.85 -8.21
N LEU A 48 -6.75 9.66 -8.64
CA LEU A 48 -7.20 9.42 -10.02
C LEU A 48 -8.34 10.35 -10.42
N THR A 49 -9.35 10.51 -9.56
CA THR A 49 -10.52 11.33 -9.85
C THR A 49 -10.20 12.82 -9.95
N ARG A 50 -9.32 13.32 -9.08
CA ARG A 50 -9.01 14.75 -8.96
C ARG A 50 -7.90 15.21 -9.88
N PHE A 51 -6.85 14.38 -9.98
CA PHE A 51 -5.68 14.68 -10.81
C PHE A 51 -5.83 14.18 -12.24
N GLY A 52 -6.68 13.16 -12.45
CA GLY A 52 -6.93 12.57 -13.77
C GLY A 52 -5.99 11.44 -14.14
N SER A 53 -5.05 11.09 -13.29
CA SER A 53 -4.08 10.00 -13.52
C SER A 53 -3.62 9.38 -12.20
N ILE A 54 -3.27 8.11 -12.26
CA ILE A 54 -2.56 7.40 -11.18
C ILE A 54 -1.23 6.83 -11.69
N GLU A 55 -0.82 7.25 -12.88
CA GLU A 55 0.46 6.81 -13.45
C GLU A 55 1.63 7.52 -12.76
N PRO A 56 2.69 6.76 -12.38
CA PRO A 56 3.85 7.35 -11.69
C PRO A 56 4.49 8.51 -12.45
N GLY A 57 4.60 8.40 -13.77
CA GLY A 57 5.21 9.46 -14.59
C GLY A 57 4.46 10.78 -14.50
N ASP A 58 3.13 10.73 -14.55
CA ASP A 58 2.30 11.94 -14.47
C ASP A 58 2.39 12.57 -13.08
N ILE A 59 2.37 11.76 -12.03
CA ILE A 59 2.46 12.24 -10.65
C ILE A 59 3.84 12.84 -10.36
N ALA A 60 4.89 12.18 -10.82
CA ALA A 60 6.26 12.68 -10.66
C ALA A 60 6.48 14.04 -11.35
N ALA A 61 5.82 14.25 -12.47
CA ALA A 61 5.93 15.49 -13.25
C ALA A 61 4.98 16.61 -12.80
N ALA A 62 4.05 16.33 -11.88
CA ALA A 62 3.06 17.29 -11.42
C ALA A 62 3.70 18.44 -10.63
N ASP A 63 3.12 19.64 -10.74
CA ASP A 63 3.49 20.76 -9.89
C ASP A 63 3.22 20.41 -8.42
N PRO A 64 4.23 20.52 -7.53
CA PRO A 64 4.06 20.08 -6.13
C PRO A 64 2.97 20.82 -5.35
N GLU A 65 2.83 22.14 -5.58
CA GLU A 65 1.81 22.93 -4.88
C GLU A 65 0.41 22.55 -5.32
N GLU A 66 0.21 22.43 -6.62
CA GLU A 66 -1.08 22.02 -7.18
C GLU A 66 -1.45 20.60 -6.77
N PHE A 67 -0.49 19.67 -6.85
CA PHE A 67 -0.73 18.28 -6.44
C PHE A 67 -1.07 18.20 -4.94
N ALA A 68 -0.35 18.93 -4.09
CA ALA A 68 -0.65 18.99 -2.65
C ALA A 68 -2.06 19.57 -2.41
N ARG A 69 -2.46 20.59 -3.17
CA ARG A 69 -3.80 21.17 -3.07
C ARG A 69 -4.90 20.13 -3.40
N LEU A 70 -4.69 19.35 -4.45
CA LEU A 70 -5.62 18.29 -4.82
C LEU A 70 -5.73 17.20 -3.74
N CYS A 71 -4.59 16.83 -3.14
CA CYS A 71 -4.53 15.81 -2.10
C CYS A 71 -5.14 16.26 -0.76
N THR A 72 -5.10 17.55 -0.46
CA THR A 72 -5.60 18.12 0.80
C THR A 72 -7.05 18.60 0.72
N THR A 73 -7.61 18.72 -0.48
CA THR A 73 -9.04 19.09 -0.65
C THR A 73 -9.93 18.04 0.01
N PRO A 74 -10.88 18.45 0.91
CA PRO A 74 -11.75 17.49 1.57
C PRO A 74 -12.65 16.71 0.60
N PRO A 75 -12.86 15.43 0.82
CA PRO A 75 -12.18 14.58 1.79
C PRO A 75 -10.73 14.31 1.37
N ALA A 76 -9.77 14.68 2.21
CA ALA A 76 -8.35 14.56 1.91
C ALA A 76 -7.92 13.09 1.75
N ILE A 77 -6.80 12.87 1.07
CA ILE A 77 -6.25 11.51 0.90
C ILE A 77 -5.71 10.92 2.20
N HIS A 78 -5.38 11.79 3.16
CA HIS A 78 -4.78 11.40 4.43
C HIS A 78 -4.96 12.51 5.47
N ARG A 79 -4.84 12.15 6.75
CA ARG A 79 -4.80 13.11 7.87
C ARG A 79 -3.70 14.17 7.67
N TYR A 80 -2.55 13.76 7.15
CA TYR A 80 -1.40 14.62 6.85
C TYR A 80 -1.24 14.78 5.33
N GLY A 81 -2.27 15.30 4.67
CA GLY A 81 -2.39 15.33 3.22
C GLY A 81 -1.22 15.98 2.50
N GLY A 82 -0.70 17.10 3.02
CA GLY A 82 0.45 17.80 2.42
C GLY A 82 1.74 16.98 2.44
N SER A 83 2.08 16.40 3.60
CA SER A 83 3.25 15.53 3.74
C SER A 83 3.12 14.27 2.88
N MET A 84 1.92 13.69 2.83
CA MET A 84 1.69 12.48 2.04
C MET A 84 1.69 12.76 0.55
N ALA A 85 1.24 13.93 0.11
CA ALA A 85 1.34 14.34 -1.30
C ALA A 85 2.80 14.41 -1.75
N ALA A 86 3.66 15.05 -0.95
CA ALA A 86 5.10 15.12 -1.24
C ALA A 86 5.75 13.75 -1.28
N ARG A 87 5.39 12.88 -0.32
CA ARG A 87 5.90 11.51 -0.25
C ARG A 87 5.42 10.66 -1.44
N LEU A 88 4.18 10.86 -1.87
CA LEU A 88 3.62 10.19 -3.04
C LEU A 88 4.37 10.57 -4.31
N GLN A 89 4.71 11.85 -4.48
CA GLN A 89 5.53 12.31 -5.62
C GLN A 89 6.96 11.73 -5.55
N ALA A 90 7.54 11.62 -4.35
CA ALA A 90 8.85 10.99 -4.16
C ALA A 90 8.81 9.50 -4.53
N LEU A 91 7.75 8.80 -4.13
CA LEU A 91 7.52 7.40 -4.49
C LEU A 91 7.40 7.25 -6.01
N ALA A 92 6.58 8.10 -6.65
CA ALA A 92 6.39 8.10 -8.10
C ALA A 92 7.72 8.34 -8.83
N THR A 93 8.51 9.30 -8.38
CA THR A 93 9.82 9.63 -8.96
C THR A 93 10.77 8.43 -8.89
N GLN A 94 10.80 7.73 -7.77
CA GLN A 94 11.66 6.55 -7.61
C GLN A 94 11.19 5.40 -8.52
N VAL A 95 9.90 5.17 -8.63
CA VAL A 95 9.36 4.14 -9.54
C VAL A 95 9.70 4.46 -10.99
N VAL A 96 9.63 5.72 -11.40
CA VAL A 96 10.02 6.15 -12.75
C VAL A 96 11.52 5.91 -12.96
N SER A 97 12.38 6.33 -12.04
CA SER A 97 13.83 6.28 -12.21
C SER A 97 14.42 4.86 -12.11
N GLU A 98 13.88 4.01 -11.22
CA GLU A 98 14.45 2.68 -10.96
C GLU A 98 13.72 1.55 -11.69
N TYR A 99 12.44 1.75 -12.05
CA TYR A 99 11.59 0.71 -12.64
C TYR A 99 10.90 1.15 -13.95
N ASP A 100 11.38 2.22 -14.57
CA ASP A 100 10.82 2.78 -15.82
C ASP A 100 9.31 3.07 -15.74
N GLY A 101 8.82 3.42 -14.56
CA GLY A 101 7.40 3.68 -14.33
C GLY A 101 6.55 2.42 -14.13
N HIS A 102 7.14 1.24 -14.11
CA HIS A 102 6.45 -0.05 -13.93
C HIS A 102 6.58 -0.54 -12.49
N ALA A 103 5.65 -0.12 -11.63
CA ALA A 103 5.68 -0.46 -10.21
C ALA A 103 5.68 -1.97 -9.96
N GLU A 104 4.98 -2.75 -10.79
CA GLU A 104 4.92 -4.21 -10.67
C GLU A 104 6.29 -4.89 -10.78
N ARG A 105 7.25 -4.26 -11.43
CA ARG A 105 8.60 -4.81 -11.56
C ARG A 105 9.34 -4.91 -10.23
N ILE A 106 8.91 -4.14 -9.23
CA ILE A 106 9.45 -4.24 -7.87
C ILE A 106 9.33 -5.68 -7.38
N TRP A 107 8.18 -6.31 -7.60
CA TRP A 107 7.93 -7.66 -7.12
C TRP A 107 8.03 -8.74 -8.20
N THR A 108 7.74 -8.46 -9.45
CA THR A 108 7.84 -9.46 -10.51
C THR A 108 9.28 -9.81 -10.87
N ASP A 109 10.20 -8.86 -10.75
CA ASP A 109 11.61 -9.06 -11.07
C ASP A 109 12.45 -9.56 -9.88
N ALA A 110 11.89 -9.60 -8.68
CA ALA A 110 12.60 -10.09 -7.50
C ALA A 110 12.64 -11.62 -7.49
N THR A 111 13.81 -12.20 -7.24
CA THR A 111 14.03 -13.65 -7.25
C THR A 111 13.86 -14.28 -5.87
N THR A 112 14.08 -13.52 -4.80
CA THR A 112 13.92 -14.00 -3.42
C THR A 112 13.04 -13.05 -2.61
N GLY A 113 12.46 -13.57 -1.52
CA GLY A 113 11.70 -12.76 -0.56
C GLY A 113 12.56 -11.70 0.10
N LYS A 114 13.81 -12.02 0.39
CA LYS A 114 14.78 -11.06 0.97
C LYS A 114 15.05 -9.89 0.01
N GLU A 115 15.24 -10.18 -1.27
CA GLU A 115 15.42 -9.16 -2.30
C GLU A 115 14.17 -8.27 -2.42
N LEU A 116 12.99 -8.89 -2.48
CA LEU A 116 11.73 -8.16 -2.57
C LEU A 116 11.54 -7.25 -1.35
N LEU A 117 11.79 -7.76 -0.16
CA LEU A 117 11.70 -6.97 1.08
C LEU A 117 12.65 -5.77 1.03
N ALA A 118 13.89 -5.97 0.59
CA ALA A 118 14.88 -4.89 0.48
C ALA A 118 14.43 -3.80 -0.52
N ARG A 119 13.87 -4.20 -1.66
CA ARG A 119 13.35 -3.26 -2.66
C ARG A 119 12.22 -2.40 -2.09
N VAL A 120 11.28 -3.02 -1.36
CA VAL A 120 10.15 -2.31 -0.77
C VAL A 120 10.63 -1.39 0.36
N MET A 121 11.57 -1.83 1.20
CA MET A 121 12.14 -1.01 2.26
C MET A 121 12.89 0.23 1.73
N ALA A 122 13.39 0.17 0.51
CA ALA A 122 14.07 1.29 -0.13
C ALA A 122 13.12 2.38 -0.65
N LEU A 123 11.81 2.13 -0.64
CA LEU A 123 10.81 3.09 -1.11
C LEU A 123 10.46 4.12 -0.04
N PRO A 124 10.15 5.39 -0.45
CA PRO A 124 9.73 6.41 0.50
C PRO A 124 8.51 5.99 1.31
N GLY A 125 8.59 6.13 2.62
CA GLY A 125 7.49 5.82 3.52
C GLY A 125 7.36 4.34 3.92
N PHE A 126 8.30 3.49 3.52
CA PHE A 126 8.27 2.05 3.85
C PHE A 126 9.36 1.68 4.84
N GLY A 127 9.01 1.61 6.13
CA GLY A 127 9.86 0.97 7.12
C GLY A 127 9.76 -0.57 7.03
N LYS A 128 10.51 -1.29 7.86
CA LYS A 128 10.57 -2.75 7.80
C LYS A 128 9.20 -3.41 7.96
N GLN A 129 8.42 -3.00 8.97
CA GLN A 129 7.10 -3.60 9.24
C GLN A 129 6.14 -3.39 8.07
N LYS A 130 6.04 -2.17 7.57
CA LYS A 130 5.18 -1.85 6.42
C LYS A 130 5.61 -2.62 5.17
N ALA A 131 6.93 -2.72 4.94
CA ALA A 131 7.47 -3.49 3.82
C ALA A 131 7.14 -4.99 3.95
N GLN A 132 7.24 -5.56 5.15
CA GLN A 132 6.86 -6.95 5.39
C GLN A 132 5.38 -7.19 5.10
N ILE A 133 4.51 -6.28 5.54
CA ILE A 133 3.07 -6.36 5.27
C ILE A 133 2.80 -6.29 3.76
N PHE A 134 3.48 -5.40 3.05
CA PHE A 134 3.30 -5.26 1.60
C PHE A 134 3.76 -6.52 0.84
N VAL A 135 4.90 -7.09 1.23
CA VAL A 135 5.37 -8.36 0.64
C VAL A 135 4.36 -9.48 0.90
N ALA A 136 3.80 -9.56 2.10
CA ALA A 136 2.74 -10.52 2.41
C ALA A 136 1.48 -10.27 1.55
N LEU A 137 1.14 -9.00 1.31
CA LEU A 137 -0.01 -8.63 0.48
C LEU A 137 0.16 -9.13 -0.96
N VAL A 138 1.31 -8.87 -1.60
CA VAL A 138 1.54 -9.33 -2.98
C VAL A 138 1.63 -10.85 -3.05
N ALA A 139 2.15 -11.51 -2.02
CA ALA A 139 2.19 -12.97 -1.97
C ALA A 139 0.81 -13.60 -1.83
N LYS A 140 0.00 -13.09 -0.91
CA LYS A 140 -1.32 -13.65 -0.59
C LYS A 140 -2.39 -13.26 -1.61
N GLN A 141 -2.36 -12.03 -2.11
CA GLN A 141 -3.43 -11.50 -2.98
C GLN A 141 -3.08 -11.45 -4.45
N LEU A 142 -1.80 -11.41 -4.81
CA LEU A 142 -1.35 -11.43 -6.21
C LEU A 142 -0.61 -12.71 -6.59
N ASP A 143 -0.49 -13.64 -5.65
CA ASP A 143 0.22 -14.92 -5.82
C ASP A 143 1.69 -14.75 -6.27
N VAL A 144 2.33 -13.66 -5.85
CA VAL A 144 3.76 -13.40 -6.08
C VAL A 144 4.56 -13.89 -4.88
N ARG A 145 5.12 -15.09 -4.99
CA ARG A 145 5.75 -15.81 -3.87
C ARG A 145 7.20 -16.17 -4.19
N PRO A 146 8.13 -15.21 -4.20
CA PRO A 146 9.54 -15.52 -4.44
C PRO A 146 10.09 -16.40 -3.32
N GLU A 147 11.12 -17.16 -3.63
CA GLU A 147 11.74 -18.09 -2.68
C GLU A 147 12.07 -17.40 -1.35
N GLY A 148 11.62 -17.99 -0.23
CA GLY A 148 11.91 -17.49 1.10
C GLY A 148 11.06 -16.29 1.53
N TRP A 149 9.97 -15.99 0.82
CA TRP A 149 9.11 -14.85 1.18
C TRP A 149 8.52 -14.98 2.59
N GLU A 150 8.17 -16.20 3.01
CA GLU A 150 7.61 -16.44 4.35
C GLU A 150 8.59 -16.03 5.45
N SER A 151 9.86 -16.40 5.30
CA SER A 151 10.90 -16.02 6.26
C SER A 151 11.14 -14.51 6.27
N ALA A 152 11.04 -13.85 5.11
CA ALA A 152 11.24 -12.41 4.98
C ALA A 152 10.17 -11.62 5.73
N VAL A 153 8.92 -12.08 5.72
CA VAL A 153 7.79 -11.37 6.32
C VAL A 153 7.40 -11.88 7.73
N GLY A 154 7.91 -13.03 8.14
CA GLY A 154 7.66 -13.60 9.46
C GLY A 154 6.18 -13.90 9.70
N ALA A 155 5.64 -13.43 10.81
CA ALA A 155 4.26 -13.71 11.22
C ALA A 155 3.20 -13.26 10.20
N TYR A 156 3.51 -12.31 9.34
CA TYR A 156 2.56 -11.86 8.30
C TYR A 156 2.34 -12.91 7.20
N ALA A 157 3.21 -13.91 7.09
CA ALA A 157 3.02 -15.04 6.17
C ALA A 157 1.97 -16.02 6.66
N GLU A 158 1.71 -16.07 7.96
CA GLU A 158 0.78 -17.03 8.56
C GLU A 158 -0.67 -16.75 8.12
N ASP A 159 -1.46 -17.82 8.08
CA ASP A 159 -2.90 -17.70 7.85
C ASP A 159 -3.58 -16.96 9.02
N GLY A 160 -4.69 -16.33 8.74
CA GLY A 160 -5.49 -15.59 9.72
C GLY A 160 -5.80 -14.18 9.27
N TYR A 161 -5.96 -13.27 10.24
CA TYR A 161 -6.36 -11.88 9.98
C TYR A 161 -5.34 -10.93 10.59
N ARG A 162 -4.11 -10.99 10.12
CA ARG A 162 -2.95 -10.33 10.73
C ARG A 162 -2.68 -8.93 10.22
N SER A 163 -3.02 -8.66 8.96
CA SER A 163 -2.75 -7.38 8.31
C SER A 163 -3.67 -7.18 7.11
N VAL A 164 -3.50 -6.03 6.42
CA VAL A 164 -4.22 -5.74 5.17
C VAL A 164 -4.03 -6.84 4.11
N ALA A 165 -2.94 -7.59 4.18
CA ALA A 165 -2.70 -8.74 3.30
C ALA A 165 -3.81 -9.80 3.39
N ASP A 166 -4.55 -9.84 4.48
CA ASP A 166 -5.62 -10.79 4.74
C ASP A 166 -7.03 -10.22 4.51
N VAL A 167 -7.12 -8.97 4.02
CA VAL A 167 -8.42 -8.31 3.77
C VAL A 167 -8.89 -8.60 2.36
N THR A 168 -10.00 -9.36 2.27
CA THR A 168 -10.60 -9.77 0.98
C THR A 168 -12.08 -9.43 0.88
N ASP A 169 -12.69 -8.94 1.97
CA ASP A 169 -14.10 -8.57 2.08
C ASP A 169 -14.33 -7.71 3.34
N PRO A 170 -15.56 -7.18 3.56
CA PRO A 170 -15.85 -6.39 4.76
C PRO A 170 -15.71 -7.18 6.07
N GLU A 171 -15.96 -8.47 6.07
CA GLU A 171 -15.81 -9.32 7.26
C GLU A 171 -14.34 -9.45 7.66
N SER A 172 -13.45 -9.77 6.72
CA SER A 172 -12.01 -9.87 6.98
C SER A 172 -11.40 -8.52 7.35
N LEU A 173 -11.89 -7.43 6.77
CA LEU A 173 -11.49 -6.08 7.18
C LEU A 173 -11.76 -5.86 8.67
N GLN A 174 -12.96 -6.20 9.15
CA GLN A 174 -13.30 -6.04 10.56
C GLN A 174 -12.43 -6.94 11.45
N LYS A 175 -12.19 -8.17 11.04
CA LYS A 175 -11.33 -9.10 11.79
C LYS A 175 -9.88 -8.62 11.89
N VAL A 176 -9.33 -8.05 10.83
CA VAL A 176 -7.99 -7.44 10.86
C VAL A 176 -7.96 -6.23 11.78
N ARG A 177 -8.98 -5.38 11.74
CA ARG A 177 -9.10 -4.22 12.65
C ARG A 177 -9.13 -4.68 14.11
N ASP A 178 -9.91 -5.69 14.43
CA ASP A 178 -10.01 -6.25 15.78
C ASP A 178 -8.67 -6.84 16.24
N PHE A 179 -7.97 -7.54 15.38
CA PHE A 179 -6.64 -8.09 15.64
C PHE A 179 -5.62 -6.96 15.94
N LYS A 180 -5.58 -5.92 15.12
CA LYS A 180 -4.70 -4.77 15.33
C LYS A 180 -5.00 -4.07 16.67
N LYS A 181 -6.28 -3.92 17.01
CA LYS A 181 -6.70 -3.31 18.28
C LYS A 181 -6.26 -4.14 19.47
N ALA A 182 -6.42 -5.47 19.41
CA ALA A 182 -5.97 -6.38 20.46
C ALA A 182 -4.44 -6.34 20.64
N LYS A 183 -3.68 -6.29 19.57
CA LYS A 183 -2.21 -6.16 19.61
C LYS A 183 -1.77 -4.85 20.25
N LYS A 184 -2.43 -3.73 19.96
CA LYS A 184 -2.15 -2.44 20.61
C LYS A 184 -2.45 -2.49 22.10
N ALA A 185 -3.54 -3.12 22.51
CA ALA A 185 -3.90 -3.27 23.92
C ALA A 185 -2.84 -4.11 24.67
N GLU A 186 -2.38 -5.21 24.10
CA GLU A 186 -1.30 -6.03 24.67
C GLU A 186 0.00 -5.22 24.84
N ALA A 187 0.38 -4.45 23.82
CA ALA A 187 1.58 -3.63 23.86
C ALA A 187 1.51 -2.58 24.97
N ARG A 188 0.35 -1.94 25.17
CA ARG A 188 0.13 -0.97 26.25
C ARG A 188 0.21 -1.63 27.63
N THR A 189 -0.35 -2.83 27.78
CA THR A 189 -0.30 -3.59 29.04
C THR A 189 1.12 -3.97 29.41
N LYS A 190 1.94 -4.37 28.43
CA LYS A 190 3.34 -4.74 28.64
C LYS A 190 4.25 -3.55 28.92
N ALA A 191 3.87 -2.35 28.47
CA ALA A 191 4.63 -1.11 28.67
C ALA A 191 4.32 -0.41 30.00
N GLY A 192 3.25 -0.81 30.70
CA GLY A 192 2.81 -0.27 32.00
C GLY A 192 3.44 -0.92 33.21
#